data_2f3386fbd748216aadf1ad35fc5d0368
#
_entry.id   2f3386fbd748216aadf1ad35fc5d0368
#
_cell.length_a   1.000
_cell.length_b   1.000
_cell.length_c   1.000
_cell.angle_alpha   90.00
_cell.angle_beta   90.00
_cell.angle_gamma   90.00
#
_symmetry.space_group_name_H-M   'P 1'
#
loop_
_entity.id
_entity.type
_entity.pdbx_description
1 polymer ?
#
loop_
_entity_poly.entity_id
_entity_poly.type
_entity_poly.pdbx_seq_one_letter_code
_entity_poly.pdbx_strand_id
1 'polypeptide(L)'
;MTELAHNFSKTKVLILSLQRLGDVLQQVPVLNALAVAAPHCEITLVLDRSSMKAAAFLSSSIVVTPFDRDLYLERLKDDEIPIYWSLDALSSWLAPLRLRQFDVIANLTHTKASAHLATLIGGSSYLGAYVQTDGSLTVAGEAFKLLEALYSFREEAWPSLTEFHKSALRLLVRPDRYRDFDKFCAKADSFCRGSSCVDAEKYDVVIQAFASDEKKTWPLENTLELLDLIKNRVPRVKVAILLAPAEEEKIPEERLQKDNFIVCDLTRARDLIEGASVLVTPDTSIKHLASMTRTPVIELALGASSFYKYGTKNKGSYILAPTVDCYPCKPREKCANGFACASQISVEVVFSLVMQILSNNDLQVWDDSTLYGTEIYECINGMFHDVWYKSHSRSKQSVEAYLSKSLLLWNLRGDQESNLSDRIIQDVADDWVKISGTHLGAAREDLIEIFDQASLVARWLDKLRWSIAGAFDSQVLKLISDIGAEAEASFLLRNILLERVKLVELSDNTFAFRRRVAVLIDEIEEGIQFTKKVAQRIESTLIHRGENDEVRSRGLEEGAEKT
;
A
#
# COMPACT_ATOMS: atom_id res chain seq x y z
N MET A 1 -8.74 35.99 -39.21
CA MET A 1 -9.36 35.29 -38.09
C MET A 1 -8.24 34.81 -37.20
N THR A 2 -7.86 35.64 -36.25
CA THR A 2 -6.75 35.44 -35.30
C THR A 2 -7.27 34.59 -34.15
N GLU A 3 -6.79 33.36 -34.03
CA GLU A 3 -7.00 32.50 -32.89
C GLU A 3 -6.44 33.21 -31.64
N LEU A 4 -7.33 33.65 -30.79
CA LEU A 4 -7.02 34.00 -29.41
C LEU A 4 -6.68 32.68 -28.69
N ALA A 5 -5.37 32.38 -28.60
CA ALA A 5 -4.84 31.41 -27.67
C ALA A 5 -5.21 31.89 -26.27
N HIS A 6 -6.28 31.35 -25.69
CA HIS A 6 -6.58 31.51 -24.29
C HIS A 6 -5.44 30.87 -23.49
N ASN A 7 -4.56 31.69 -23.00
CA ASN A 7 -3.54 31.37 -22.01
C ASN A 7 -4.26 31.03 -20.69
N PHE A 8 -4.84 29.84 -20.59
CA PHE A 8 -5.29 29.34 -19.30
C PHE A 8 -4.05 29.12 -18.44
N SER A 9 -3.90 29.95 -17.39
CA SER A 9 -2.84 29.73 -16.41
C SER A 9 -2.94 28.32 -15.86
N LYS A 10 -1.82 27.61 -15.82
CA LYS A 10 -1.79 26.25 -15.25
C LYS A 10 -2.17 26.29 -13.78
N THR A 11 -2.89 25.28 -13.31
CA THR A 11 -3.16 25.07 -11.88
C THR A 11 -1.84 24.77 -11.17
N LYS A 12 -1.47 25.58 -10.21
CA LYS A 12 -0.23 25.42 -9.43
C LYS A 12 -0.48 24.51 -8.25
N VAL A 13 0.16 23.34 -8.29
CA VAL A 13 0.01 22.31 -7.27
C VAL A 13 1.32 22.14 -6.51
N LEU A 14 1.26 22.20 -5.17
CA LEU A 14 2.36 21.81 -4.33
C LEU A 14 2.01 20.47 -3.66
N ILE A 15 2.93 19.53 -3.71
CA ILE A 15 2.83 18.23 -3.03
C ILE A 15 3.89 18.18 -1.94
N LEU A 16 3.47 17.91 -0.70
CA LEU A 16 4.38 17.69 0.44
C LEU A 16 4.55 16.19 0.67
N SER A 17 5.77 15.69 0.54
CA SER A 17 6.15 14.31 0.87
C SER A 17 7.43 14.30 1.71
N LEU A 18 7.28 14.64 3.00
CA LEU A 18 8.38 14.68 3.98
C LEU A 18 8.56 13.31 4.66
N GLN A 19 8.50 12.25 3.89
CA GLN A 19 8.54 10.87 4.35
C GLN A 19 9.94 10.26 4.15
N ARG A 20 10.12 9.03 4.63
CA ARG A 20 11.36 8.28 4.41
C ARG A 20 11.50 7.92 2.94
N LEU A 21 12.72 7.66 2.52
CA LEU A 21 13.07 7.35 1.13
C LEU A 21 12.18 6.22 0.53
N GLY A 22 11.97 5.12 1.27
CA GLY A 22 11.11 4.02 0.81
C GLY A 22 9.66 4.45 0.54
N ASP A 23 9.09 5.27 1.43
CA ASP A 23 7.72 5.79 1.28
C ASP A 23 7.61 6.71 0.05
N VAL A 24 8.62 7.55 -0.20
CA VAL A 24 8.67 8.40 -1.40
C VAL A 24 8.81 7.57 -2.67
N LEU A 25 9.66 6.54 -2.66
CA LEU A 25 9.82 5.65 -3.83
C LEU A 25 8.52 4.96 -4.22
N GLN A 26 7.68 4.58 -3.26
CA GLN A 26 6.34 4.05 -3.55
C GLN A 26 5.42 5.06 -4.23
N GLN A 27 5.62 6.36 -4.00
CA GLN A 27 4.81 7.43 -4.59
C GLN A 27 5.25 7.79 -6.01
N VAL A 28 6.50 7.52 -6.39
CA VAL A 28 7.07 7.89 -7.70
C VAL A 28 6.17 7.46 -8.88
N PRO A 29 5.66 6.22 -8.95
CA PRO A 29 4.78 5.82 -10.05
C PRO A 29 3.51 6.68 -10.15
N VAL A 30 2.89 6.99 -9.01
CA VAL A 30 1.67 7.82 -8.96
C VAL A 30 1.97 9.27 -9.32
N LEU A 31 3.08 9.83 -8.84
CA LEU A 31 3.53 11.19 -9.15
C LEU A 31 3.85 11.36 -10.64
N ASN A 32 4.53 10.38 -11.24
CA ASN A 32 4.82 10.39 -12.67
C ASN A 32 3.54 10.23 -13.51
N ALA A 33 2.61 9.36 -13.08
CA ALA A 33 1.31 9.23 -13.71
C ALA A 33 0.50 10.54 -13.66
N LEU A 34 0.53 11.24 -12.52
CA LEU A 34 -0.09 12.56 -12.37
C LEU A 34 0.52 13.59 -13.33
N ALA A 35 1.83 13.64 -13.43
CA ALA A 35 2.53 14.57 -14.33
C ALA A 35 2.12 14.40 -15.80
N VAL A 36 1.81 13.17 -16.23
CA VAL A 36 1.34 12.86 -17.59
C VAL A 36 -0.16 13.08 -17.75
N ALA A 37 -0.95 12.65 -16.77
CA ALA A 37 -2.42 12.71 -16.85
C ALA A 37 -2.99 14.12 -16.59
N ALA A 38 -2.25 14.96 -15.86
CA ALA A 38 -2.64 16.34 -15.52
C ALA A 38 -1.69 17.39 -16.11
N PRO A 39 -1.54 17.50 -17.46
CA PRO A 39 -0.62 18.46 -18.09
C PRO A 39 -1.02 19.92 -17.87
N HIS A 40 -2.24 20.17 -17.39
CA HIS A 40 -2.73 21.47 -16.97
C HIS A 40 -2.25 21.88 -15.58
N CYS A 41 -1.59 20.97 -14.84
CA CYS A 41 -0.99 21.27 -13.54
C CYS A 41 0.51 21.61 -13.67
N GLU A 42 0.96 22.59 -12.88
CA GLU A 42 2.36 22.86 -12.61
C GLU A 42 2.69 22.29 -11.23
N ILE A 43 3.42 21.16 -11.22
CA ILE A 43 3.63 20.39 -9.99
C ILE A 43 4.97 20.76 -9.35
N THR A 44 4.92 21.19 -8.09
CA THR A 44 6.08 21.33 -7.22
C THR A 44 5.99 20.28 -6.12
N LEU A 45 7.05 19.48 -5.98
CA LEU A 45 7.18 18.45 -4.97
C LEU A 45 8.21 18.87 -3.92
N VAL A 46 7.81 18.93 -2.66
CA VAL A 46 8.71 19.14 -1.53
C VAL A 46 9.06 17.79 -0.93
N LEU A 47 10.35 17.48 -0.90
CA LEU A 47 10.91 16.27 -0.31
C LEU A 47 11.78 16.61 0.90
N ASP A 48 11.78 15.72 1.90
CA ASP A 48 12.83 15.75 2.93
C ASP A 48 14.20 15.55 2.28
N ARG A 49 15.23 16.26 2.75
CA ARG A 49 16.59 16.17 2.20
C ARG A 49 17.12 14.73 2.19
N SER A 50 16.80 13.95 3.20
CA SER A 50 17.20 12.54 3.29
C SER A 50 16.59 11.65 2.20
N SER A 51 15.47 12.09 1.60
CA SER A 51 14.74 11.36 0.56
C SER A 51 15.00 11.90 -0.87
N MET A 52 15.88 12.90 -1.02
CA MET A 52 16.16 13.54 -2.32
C MET A 52 16.69 12.58 -3.40
N LYS A 53 17.26 11.44 -3.02
CA LYS A 53 17.69 10.39 -3.97
C LYS A 53 16.51 9.86 -4.82
N ALA A 54 15.27 9.93 -4.33
CA ALA A 54 14.09 9.56 -5.11
C ALA A 54 13.82 10.49 -6.31
N ALA A 55 14.35 11.72 -6.29
CA ALA A 55 14.15 12.67 -7.38
C ALA A 55 14.71 12.19 -8.73
N ALA A 56 15.72 11.31 -8.70
CA ALA A 56 16.29 10.69 -9.91
C ALA A 56 15.28 9.87 -10.73
N PHE A 57 14.17 9.45 -10.11
CA PHE A 57 13.13 8.61 -10.72
C PHE A 57 11.86 9.41 -11.09
N LEU A 58 11.82 10.70 -10.81
CA LEU A 58 10.67 11.55 -11.11
C LEU A 58 10.72 12.10 -12.54
N SER A 59 9.54 12.37 -13.08
CA SER A 59 9.39 13.08 -14.34
C SER A 59 10.07 14.46 -14.27
N SER A 60 10.78 14.86 -15.32
CA SER A 60 11.42 16.17 -15.43
C SER A 60 10.43 17.35 -15.39
N SER A 61 9.13 17.09 -15.57
CA SER A 61 8.09 18.11 -15.45
C SER A 61 7.70 18.43 -13.99
N ILE A 62 8.21 17.65 -13.01
CA ILE A 62 7.99 17.88 -11.59
C ILE A 62 9.18 18.69 -11.05
N VAL A 63 8.89 19.87 -10.52
CA VAL A 63 9.90 20.71 -9.85
C VAL A 63 10.09 20.22 -8.42
N VAL A 64 11.30 19.76 -8.08
CA VAL A 64 11.58 19.24 -6.73
C VAL A 64 12.28 20.31 -5.89
N THR A 65 11.78 20.50 -4.67
CA THR A 65 12.33 21.44 -3.67
C THR A 65 12.70 20.67 -2.40
N PRO A 66 13.96 20.72 -1.95
CA PRO A 66 14.37 20.05 -0.71
C PRO A 66 13.90 20.81 0.53
N PHE A 67 13.51 20.07 1.57
CA PHE A 67 13.28 20.57 2.93
C PHE A 67 14.27 19.89 3.87
N ASP A 68 15.07 20.67 4.57
CA ASP A 68 16.11 20.17 5.47
C ASP A 68 15.60 20.14 6.92
N ARG A 69 14.81 19.10 7.22
CA ARG A 69 14.23 18.93 8.56
C ARG A 69 15.29 18.87 9.65
N ASP A 70 16.38 18.17 9.39
CA ASP A 70 17.41 17.93 10.39
C ASP A 70 18.16 19.22 10.75
N LEU A 71 18.39 20.08 9.77
CA LEU A 71 18.96 21.41 10.00
C LEU A 71 18.17 22.23 11.04
N TYR A 72 16.83 22.20 10.94
CA TYR A 72 15.99 22.93 11.89
C TYR A 72 15.96 22.24 13.25
N LEU A 73 15.91 20.92 13.30
CA LEU A 73 15.88 20.15 14.54
C LEU A 73 17.20 20.24 15.34
N GLU A 74 18.34 20.19 14.64
CA GLU A 74 19.65 20.35 15.28
C GLU A 74 19.81 21.72 15.91
N ARG A 75 19.42 22.77 15.20
CA ARG A 75 19.45 24.13 15.71
C ARG A 75 18.53 24.36 16.90
N LEU A 76 17.39 23.65 16.97
CA LEU A 76 16.49 23.73 18.12
C LEU A 76 16.99 22.96 19.35
N LYS A 77 17.96 22.04 19.19
CA LYS A 77 18.58 21.29 20.28
C LYS A 77 19.80 21.99 20.86
N ASP A 78 20.33 22.97 20.17
CA ASP A 78 21.51 23.71 20.58
C ASP A 78 21.07 24.93 21.38
N ASP A 79 21.29 24.90 22.70
CA ASP A 79 20.92 25.97 23.63
C ASP A 79 21.71 27.30 23.37
N GLU A 80 22.84 27.22 22.64
CA GLU A 80 23.64 28.38 22.27
C GLU A 80 23.09 29.08 21.02
N ILE A 81 22.27 28.38 20.20
CA ILE A 81 21.67 28.96 18.99
C ILE A 81 20.28 29.54 19.34
N PRO A 82 20.10 30.86 19.25
CA PRO A 82 18.79 31.47 19.49
C PRO A 82 17.72 30.93 18.54
N ILE A 83 16.52 30.60 19.04
CA ILE A 83 15.40 30.06 18.28
C ILE A 83 15.04 30.90 17.05
N TYR A 84 15.25 32.19 17.07
CA TYR A 84 14.95 33.08 15.95
C TYR A 84 15.77 32.75 14.69
N TRP A 85 16.98 32.17 14.81
CA TRP A 85 17.76 31.71 13.66
C TRP A 85 17.08 30.58 12.89
N SER A 86 16.46 29.64 13.63
CA SER A 86 15.69 28.58 13.02
C SER A 86 14.43 29.11 12.36
N LEU A 87 13.77 30.10 12.98
CA LEU A 87 12.59 30.74 12.42
C LEU A 87 12.92 31.60 11.19
N ASP A 88 14.05 32.30 11.20
CA ASP A 88 14.51 33.08 10.06
C ASP A 88 14.88 32.19 8.88
N ALA A 89 15.62 31.11 9.13
CA ALA A 89 15.95 30.11 8.11
C ALA A 89 14.68 29.46 7.51
N LEU A 90 13.69 29.10 8.33
CA LEU A 90 12.42 28.58 7.86
C LEU A 90 11.64 29.64 7.05
N SER A 91 11.60 30.88 7.52
CA SER A 91 10.95 32.00 6.82
C SER A 91 11.59 32.25 5.45
N SER A 92 12.91 32.20 5.38
CA SER A 92 13.68 32.35 4.13
C SER A 92 13.40 31.22 3.15
N TRP A 93 13.26 29.98 3.64
CA TRP A 93 12.88 28.83 2.82
C TRP A 93 11.43 28.92 2.34
N LEU A 94 10.50 29.43 3.16
CA LEU A 94 9.08 29.59 2.82
C LEU A 94 8.84 30.71 1.80
N ALA A 95 9.61 31.80 1.84
CA ALA A 95 9.36 32.99 1.05
C ALA A 95 9.20 32.73 -0.46
N PRO A 96 10.10 32.01 -1.15
CA PRO A 96 9.96 31.72 -2.58
C PRO A 96 8.75 30.83 -2.89
N LEU A 97 8.36 29.93 -1.98
CA LEU A 97 7.18 29.07 -2.16
C LEU A 97 5.89 29.90 -2.03
N ARG A 98 5.79 30.78 -1.06
CA ARG A 98 4.64 31.70 -0.88
C ARG A 98 4.41 32.61 -2.09
N LEU A 99 5.48 33.10 -2.69
CA LEU A 99 5.39 33.94 -3.89
C LEU A 99 4.80 33.21 -5.10
N ARG A 100 4.84 31.88 -5.14
CA ARG A 100 4.24 31.08 -6.21
C ARG A 100 2.72 31.06 -6.18
N GLN A 101 2.09 31.30 -5.03
CA GLN A 101 0.63 31.30 -4.86
C GLN A 101 0.00 30.01 -5.39
N PHE A 102 0.11 28.92 -4.63
CA PHE A 102 -0.42 27.62 -5.01
C PHE A 102 -1.95 27.58 -4.94
N ASP A 103 -2.58 27.01 -5.97
CA ASP A 103 -4.02 26.74 -6.00
C ASP A 103 -4.39 25.57 -5.11
N VAL A 104 -3.55 24.52 -5.10
CA VAL A 104 -3.75 23.31 -4.30
C VAL A 104 -2.46 22.93 -3.58
N ILE A 105 -2.58 22.59 -2.30
CA ILE A 105 -1.52 21.93 -1.53
C ILE A 105 -1.98 20.51 -1.14
N ALA A 106 -1.30 19.48 -1.66
CA ALA A 106 -1.52 18.09 -1.33
C ALA A 106 -0.47 17.61 -0.32
N ASN A 107 -0.85 17.41 0.93
CA ASN A 107 0.02 16.91 1.97
C ASN A 107 -0.07 15.39 2.07
N LEU A 108 0.91 14.68 1.52
CA LEU A 108 1.01 13.21 1.59
C LEU A 108 1.69 12.74 2.89
N THR A 109 2.10 13.67 3.74
CA THR A 109 2.78 13.37 5.00
C THR A 109 1.82 13.52 6.18
N HIS A 110 1.57 12.43 6.89
CA HIS A 110 0.57 12.38 7.97
C HIS A 110 1.18 12.78 9.33
N THR A 111 1.69 14.04 9.44
CA THR A 111 2.27 14.58 10.69
C THR A 111 1.76 15.97 10.99
N LYS A 112 1.68 16.33 12.28
CA LYS A 112 1.34 17.68 12.70
C LYS A 112 2.29 18.73 12.10
N ALA A 113 3.58 18.43 12.05
CA ALA A 113 4.58 19.32 11.48
C ALA A 113 4.34 19.61 9.99
N SER A 114 4.00 18.59 9.20
CA SER A 114 3.68 18.78 7.78
C SER A 114 2.37 19.55 7.57
N ALA A 115 1.39 19.39 8.46
CA ALA A 115 0.15 20.15 8.43
C ALA A 115 0.40 21.65 8.68
N HIS A 116 1.23 21.99 9.67
CA HIS A 116 1.65 23.38 9.88
C HIS A 116 2.43 23.93 8.69
N LEU A 117 3.34 23.13 8.11
CA LEU A 117 4.12 23.56 6.95
C LEU A 117 3.22 23.82 5.73
N ALA A 118 2.22 22.96 5.46
CA ALA A 118 1.23 23.17 4.41
C ALA A 118 0.51 24.51 4.57
N THR A 119 0.04 24.81 5.78
CA THR A 119 -0.63 26.09 6.08
C THR A 119 0.32 27.27 5.97
N LEU A 120 1.57 27.15 6.45
CA LEU A 120 2.58 28.21 6.37
C LEU A 120 2.98 28.56 4.93
N ILE A 121 3.02 27.58 4.03
CA ILE A 121 3.24 27.83 2.60
C ILE A 121 2.05 28.60 2.02
N GLY A 122 0.83 28.17 2.33
CA GLY A 122 -0.41 28.81 1.91
C GLY A 122 -0.87 28.34 0.52
N GLY A 123 -2.09 27.83 0.45
CA GLY A 123 -2.78 27.42 -0.77
C GLY A 123 -4.23 27.86 -0.75
N SER A 124 -4.86 27.96 -1.93
CA SER A 124 -6.29 28.26 -2.03
C SER A 124 -7.17 27.08 -1.58
N SER A 125 -6.66 25.86 -1.73
CA SER A 125 -7.30 24.63 -1.27
C SER A 125 -6.27 23.60 -0.80
N TYR A 126 -6.74 22.62 0.00
CA TYR A 126 -5.89 21.60 0.61
C TYR A 126 -6.41 20.21 0.34
N LEU A 127 -5.50 19.24 0.21
CA LEU A 127 -5.72 17.80 0.26
C LEU A 127 -4.79 17.22 1.34
N GLY A 128 -5.32 16.40 2.25
CA GLY A 128 -4.58 15.90 3.41
C GLY A 128 -4.62 16.85 4.60
N ALA A 129 -3.70 16.68 5.54
CA ALA A 129 -3.67 17.41 6.80
C ALA A 129 -3.15 18.85 6.64
N TYR A 130 -3.85 19.79 7.25
CA TYR A 130 -3.47 21.20 7.35
C TYR A 130 -4.03 21.82 8.65
N VAL A 131 -3.61 23.03 8.98
CA VAL A 131 -4.08 23.75 10.19
C VAL A 131 -4.97 24.90 9.75
N GLN A 132 -6.15 25.01 10.35
CA GLN A 132 -7.10 26.10 10.10
C GLN A 132 -6.65 27.40 10.77
N THR A 133 -7.34 28.51 10.47
CA THR A 133 -7.06 29.82 11.03
C THR A 133 -7.27 29.90 12.55
N ASP A 134 -8.10 29.04 13.11
CA ASP A 134 -8.34 28.90 14.55
C ASP A 134 -7.29 28.02 15.26
N GLY A 135 -6.32 27.47 14.53
CA GLY A 135 -5.28 26.56 15.03
C GLY A 135 -5.69 25.08 15.07
N SER A 136 -6.92 24.75 14.69
CA SER A 136 -7.37 23.35 14.67
C SER A 136 -6.73 22.57 13.52
N LEU A 137 -6.35 21.30 13.79
CA LEU A 137 -5.87 20.37 12.78
C LEU A 137 -7.05 19.79 12.01
N THR A 138 -7.00 19.86 10.70
CA THR A 138 -8.05 19.37 9.80
C THR A 138 -7.45 18.51 8.70
N VAL A 139 -8.22 17.54 8.24
CA VAL A 139 -7.87 16.66 7.10
C VAL A 139 -8.88 16.88 5.97
N ALA A 140 -8.40 17.30 4.81
CA ALA A 140 -9.21 17.50 3.60
C ALA A 140 -9.06 16.34 2.63
N GLY A 141 -10.18 15.97 1.97
CA GLY A 141 -10.24 14.86 1.02
C GLY A 141 -10.60 13.52 1.67
N GLU A 142 -11.61 12.83 1.10
CA GLU A 142 -12.16 11.61 1.70
C GLU A 142 -11.12 10.48 1.80
N ALA A 143 -10.25 10.31 0.79
CA ALA A 143 -9.17 9.33 0.84
C ALA A 143 -8.23 9.56 2.05
N PHE A 144 -7.91 10.81 2.37
CA PHE A 144 -7.04 11.13 3.51
C PHE A 144 -7.76 11.01 4.86
N LYS A 145 -9.04 11.38 4.93
CA LYS A 145 -9.85 11.14 6.14
C LYS A 145 -9.94 9.65 6.45
N LEU A 146 -10.17 8.84 5.42
CA LEU A 146 -10.22 7.38 5.57
C LEU A 146 -8.86 6.82 5.98
N LEU A 147 -7.77 7.29 5.37
CA LEU A 147 -6.41 6.88 5.75
C LEU A 147 -6.11 7.23 7.22
N GLU A 148 -6.48 8.43 7.68
CA GLU A 148 -6.28 8.86 9.07
C GLU A 148 -7.09 8.00 10.04
N ALA A 149 -8.37 7.75 9.71
CA ALA A 149 -9.24 6.88 10.49
C ALA A 149 -8.68 5.46 10.63
N LEU A 150 -8.10 4.95 9.57
CA LEU A 150 -7.57 3.59 9.50
C LEU A 150 -6.09 3.48 9.93
N TYR A 151 -5.37 4.57 10.15
CA TYR A 151 -3.93 4.56 10.41
C TYR A 151 -3.54 3.74 11.64
N SER A 152 -4.41 3.72 12.65
CA SER A 152 -4.20 2.99 13.90
C SER A 152 -4.34 1.48 13.77
N PHE A 153 -5.00 0.99 12.71
CA PHE A 153 -5.27 -0.44 12.54
C PHE A 153 -4.12 -1.15 11.82
N ARG A 154 -3.72 -2.29 12.34
CA ARG A 154 -2.61 -3.11 11.81
C ARG A 154 -3.09 -4.29 10.97
N GLU A 155 -4.36 -4.37 10.68
CA GLU A 155 -5.04 -5.55 10.19
C GLU A 155 -4.96 -5.78 8.68
N GLU A 156 -5.35 -6.98 8.28
CA GLU A 156 -5.12 -7.61 6.98
C GLU A 156 -5.82 -6.94 5.80
N ALA A 157 -6.87 -6.18 6.06
CA ALA A 157 -7.81 -5.69 5.04
C ALA A 157 -7.52 -4.30 4.46
N TRP A 158 -6.28 -3.84 4.50
CA TRP A 158 -5.97 -2.48 4.11
C TRP A 158 -5.73 -2.32 2.60
N PRO A 159 -6.27 -1.24 1.98
CA PRO A 159 -5.66 -0.71 0.77
C PRO A 159 -4.24 -0.27 1.07
N SER A 160 -3.34 -0.43 0.11
CA SER A 160 -1.98 0.04 0.31
C SER A 160 -1.92 1.56 0.42
N LEU A 161 -0.91 2.09 1.11
CA LEU A 161 -0.70 3.55 1.20
C LEU A 161 -0.69 4.22 -0.18
N THR A 162 -0.14 3.55 -1.17
CA THR A 162 -0.11 4.04 -2.56
C THR A 162 -1.51 4.21 -3.16
N GLU A 163 -2.46 3.33 -2.83
CA GLU A 163 -3.85 3.45 -3.33
C GLU A 163 -4.55 4.66 -2.72
N PHE A 164 -4.31 4.98 -1.44
CA PHE A 164 -4.81 6.21 -0.84
C PHE A 164 -4.23 7.46 -1.51
N HIS A 165 -2.92 7.50 -1.74
CA HIS A 165 -2.27 8.62 -2.43
C HIS A 165 -2.77 8.75 -3.89
N LYS A 166 -2.93 7.62 -4.59
CA LYS A 166 -3.48 7.58 -5.94
C LYS A 166 -4.90 8.14 -5.96
N SER A 167 -5.77 7.69 -5.06
CA SER A 167 -7.15 8.18 -4.97
C SER A 167 -7.21 9.69 -4.67
N ALA A 168 -6.39 10.17 -3.73
CA ALA A 168 -6.33 11.59 -3.41
C ALA A 168 -5.82 12.45 -4.58
N LEU A 169 -4.74 12.03 -5.24
CA LEU A 169 -4.14 12.77 -6.35
C LEU A 169 -4.98 12.69 -7.64
N ARG A 170 -5.84 11.67 -7.79
CA ARG A 170 -6.82 11.58 -8.88
C ARG A 170 -7.73 12.79 -8.96
N LEU A 171 -8.02 13.45 -7.82
CA LEU A 171 -8.81 14.69 -7.77
C LEU A 171 -8.16 15.87 -8.53
N LEU A 172 -6.86 15.81 -8.80
CA LEU A 172 -6.13 16.79 -9.61
C LEU A 172 -6.19 16.47 -11.12
N VAL A 173 -6.72 15.33 -11.51
CA VAL A 173 -6.84 14.87 -12.89
C VAL A 173 -8.24 15.21 -13.40
N ARG A 174 -8.39 15.60 -14.66
CA ARG A 174 -9.70 15.81 -15.26
C ARG A 174 -10.44 14.48 -15.45
N PRO A 175 -11.77 14.43 -15.29
CA PRO A 175 -12.55 13.20 -15.39
C PRO A 175 -12.34 12.41 -16.69
N ASP A 176 -12.19 13.10 -17.82
CA ASP A 176 -11.92 12.50 -19.13
C ASP A 176 -10.54 11.81 -19.21
N ARG A 177 -9.61 12.10 -18.28
CA ARG A 177 -8.26 11.54 -18.19
C ARG A 177 -8.10 10.50 -17.06
N TYR A 178 -9.14 10.19 -16.31
CA TYR A 178 -9.04 9.22 -15.21
C TYR A 178 -8.54 7.85 -15.67
N ARG A 179 -9.03 7.35 -16.80
CA ARG A 179 -8.58 6.06 -17.36
C ARG A 179 -7.10 6.07 -17.74
N ASP A 180 -6.61 7.19 -18.24
CA ASP A 180 -5.18 7.34 -18.56
C ASP A 180 -4.35 7.34 -17.29
N PHE A 181 -4.76 8.11 -16.28
CA PHE A 181 -4.08 8.14 -14.97
C PHE A 181 -3.96 6.74 -14.37
N ASP A 182 -5.07 5.99 -14.33
CA ASP A 182 -5.09 4.62 -13.81
C ASP A 182 -4.17 3.68 -14.60
N LYS A 183 -4.18 3.78 -15.95
CA LYS A 183 -3.26 3.01 -16.81
C LYS A 183 -1.80 3.37 -16.58
N PHE A 184 -1.51 4.65 -16.37
CA PHE A 184 -0.14 5.09 -16.10
C PHE A 184 0.34 4.65 -14.72
N CYS A 185 -0.51 4.69 -13.69
CA CYS A 185 -0.18 4.13 -12.39
C CYS A 185 0.16 2.63 -12.46
N ALA A 186 -0.56 1.88 -13.31
CA ALA A 186 -0.32 0.45 -13.53
C ALA A 186 0.92 0.15 -14.38
N LYS A 187 1.38 1.14 -15.19
CA LYS A 187 2.56 1.03 -16.06
C LYS A 187 3.78 1.75 -15.48
N ALA A 188 3.99 1.61 -14.19
CA ALA A 188 5.08 2.29 -13.47
C ALA A 188 6.46 2.16 -14.14
N ASP A 189 6.70 1.05 -14.80
CA ASP A 189 7.93 0.71 -15.52
C ASP A 189 8.18 1.53 -16.79
N SER A 190 7.16 2.21 -17.36
CA SER A 190 7.32 2.95 -18.62
C SER A 190 7.91 4.35 -18.46
N PHE A 191 7.95 4.92 -17.25
CA PHE A 191 8.39 6.30 -17.01
C PHE A 191 9.87 6.44 -16.63
N CYS A 192 10.48 5.38 -16.14
CA CYS A 192 11.88 5.39 -15.71
C CYS A 192 12.86 5.09 -16.85
N ARG A 193 12.52 5.38 -18.10
CA ARG A 193 13.44 5.26 -19.23
C ARG A 193 14.48 6.39 -19.23
N GLY A 194 15.27 6.45 -18.16
CA GLY A 194 16.56 7.14 -18.18
C GLY A 194 17.62 6.12 -18.50
N SER A 195 18.16 6.17 -19.70
CA SER A 195 19.33 5.42 -20.21
C SER A 195 19.37 3.94 -19.80
N SER A 196 18.88 3.06 -20.66
CA SER A 196 19.30 1.66 -20.63
C SER A 196 20.84 1.64 -20.69
N CYS A 197 21.50 1.31 -19.59
CA CYS A 197 22.89 0.91 -19.62
C CYS A 197 22.95 -0.39 -20.43
N VAL A 198 23.32 -0.28 -21.70
CA VAL A 198 23.39 -1.38 -22.69
C VAL A 198 24.42 -2.44 -22.29
N ASP A 199 25.28 -2.16 -21.31
CA ASP A 199 26.35 -3.02 -20.84
C ASP A 199 26.27 -3.43 -19.35
N ALA A 200 25.09 -3.38 -18.72
CA ALA A 200 24.98 -3.85 -17.35
C ALA A 200 25.12 -5.38 -17.30
N GLU A 201 26.07 -5.87 -16.51
CA GLU A 201 26.19 -7.28 -16.20
C GLU A 201 24.83 -7.79 -15.67
N LYS A 202 24.31 -8.86 -16.29
CA LYS A 202 23.00 -9.42 -15.93
C LYS A 202 23.16 -10.51 -14.88
N TYR A 203 22.34 -10.42 -13.87
CA TYR A 203 22.22 -11.42 -12.82
C TYR A 203 20.81 -12.03 -12.87
N ASP A 204 20.71 -13.31 -12.56
CA ASP A 204 19.43 -14.01 -12.49
C ASP A 204 18.73 -13.71 -11.14
N VAL A 205 19.52 -13.65 -10.08
CA VAL A 205 19.06 -13.39 -8.72
C VAL A 205 19.81 -12.17 -8.15
N VAL A 206 19.06 -11.22 -7.62
CA VAL A 206 19.60 -10.09 -6.87
C VAL A 206 19.13 -10.21 -5.42
N ILE A 207 20.03 -10.06 -4.47
CA ILE A 207 19.75 -10.15 -3.03
C ILE A 207 20.12 -8.82 -2.36
N GLN A 208 19.22 -8.26 -1.55
CA GLN A 208 19.53 -7.16 -0.63
C GLN A 208 19.82 -7.75 0.76
N ALA A 209 21.05 -7.60 1.25
CA ALA A 209 21.47 -8.24 2.48
C ALA A 209 21.00 -7.51 3.75
N PHE A 210 20.96 -6.17 3.74
CA PHE A 210 20.76 -5.36 4.93
C PHE A 210 19.53 -4.46 4.85
N ALA A 211 18.98 -4.14 6.02
CA ALA A 211 17.99 -3.10 6.22
C ALA A 211 18.52 -2.01 7.17
N SER A 212 17.92 -0.84 7.16
CA SER A 212 18.27 0.27 8.07
C SER A 212 17.87 0.02 9.52
N ASP A 213 16.96 -0.91 9.77
CA ASP A 213 16.51 -1.36 11.11
C ASP A 213 16.91 -2.83 11.26
N GLU A 214 17.66 -3.13 12.31
CA GLU A 214 18.13 -4.49 12.63
C GLU A 214 16.96 -5.49 12.70
N LYS A 215 15.80 -5.06 13.20
CA LYS A 215 14.59 -5.90 13.26
C LYS A 215 14.06 -6.33 11.88
N LYS A 216 14.44 -5.63 10.85
CA LYS A 216 14.06 -5.93 9.45
C LYS A 216 15.13 -6.68 8.69
N THR A 217 16.31 -6.82 9.27
CA THR A 217 17.45 -7.49 8.62
C THR A 217 17.31 -9.01 8.78
N TRP A 218 17.37 -9.72 7.67
CA TRP A 218 17.56 -11.17 7.69
C TRP A 218 19.02 -11.46 8.03
N PRO A 219 19.35 -12.44 8.89
CA PRO A 219 20.73 -12.71 9.28
C PRO A 219 21.66 -12.81 8.08
N LEU A 220 22.85 -12.20 8.18
CA LEU A 220 23.84 -12.24 7.09
C LEU A 220 24.24 -13.69 6.77
N GLU A 221 24.34 -14.53 7.79
CA GLU A 221 24.63 -15.95 7.68
C GLU A 221 23.63 -16.66 6.76
N ASN A 222 22.33 -16.36 6.92
CA ASN A 222 21.27 -16.93 6.07
C ASN A 222 21.40 -16.42 4.62
N THR A 223 21.75 -15.15 4.43
CA THR A 223 22.01 -14.57 3.09
C THR A 223 23.18 -15.27 2.40
N LEU A 224 24.27 -15.50 3.13
CA LEU A 224 25.45 -16.19 2.62
C LEU A 224 25.17 -17.68 2.35
N GLU A 225 24.41 -18.33 3.23
CA GLU A 225 23.98 -19.72 3.04
C GLU A 225 23.06 -19.86 1.79
N LEU A 226 22.12 -18.93 1.58
CA LEU A 226 21.31 -18.90 0.36
C LEU A 226 22.18 -18.77 -0.89
N LEU A 227 23.17 -17.88 -0.86
CA LEU A 227 24.12 -17.70 -1.96
C LEU A 227 24.88 -19.00 -2.25
N ASP A 228 25.42 -19.66 -1.20
CA ASP A 228 26.17 -20.88 -1.33
C ASP A 228 25.27 -22.03 -1.83
N LEU A 229 24.02 -22.11 -1.35
CA LEU A 229 23.05 -23.09 -1.76
C LEU A 229 22.71 -22.96 -3.28
N ILE A 230 22.48 -21.73 -3.75
CA ILE A 230 22.23 -21.45 -5.18
C ILE A 230 23.47 -21.85 -6.01
N LYS A 231 24.67 -21.41 -5.61
CA LYS A 231 25.91 -21.73 -6.35
C LYS A 231 26.19 -23.21 -6.45
N ASN A 232 25.94 -23.95 -5.37
CA ASN A 232 26.22 -25.39 -5.31
C ASN A 232 25.18 -26.21 -6.09
N ARG A 233 23.89 -25.87 -5.97
CA ARG A 233 22.82 -26.67 -6.62
C ARG A 233 22.54 -26.24 -8.06
N VAL A 234 22.78 -24.97 -8.41
CA VAL A 234 22.48 -24.42 -9.74
C VAL A 234 23.61 -23.49 -10.21
N PRO A 235 24.82 -24.00 -10.50
CA PRO A 235 26.02 -23.20 -10.78
C PRO A 235 25.90 -22.22 -11.97
N ARG A 236 24.91 -22.44 -12.86
CA ARG A 236 24.64 -21.55 -14.00
C ARG A 236 23.92 -20.25 -13.61
N VAL A 237 23.30 -20.20 -12.44
CA VAL A 237 22.55 -19.03 -11.96
C VAL A 237 23.53 -17.99 -11.43
N LYS A 238 23.49 -16.79 -12.00
CA LYS A 238 24.29 -15.66 -11.56
C LYS A 238 23.59 -14.91 -10.44
N VAL A 239 24.26 -14.76 -9.31
CA VAL A 239 23.75 -14.07 -8.13
C VAL A 239 24.56 -12.83 -7.85
N ALA A 240 23.91 -11.71 -7.56
CA ALA A 240 24.52 -10.50 -7.00
C ALA A 240 23.91 -10.14 -5.65
N ILE A 241 24.73 -9.64 -4.74
CA ILE A 241 24.30 -9.10 -3.46
C ILE A 241 24.50 -7.59 -3.45
N LEU A 242 23.42 -6.83 -3.27
CA LEU A 242 23.47 -5.36 -3.24
C LEU A 242 23.87 -4.87 -1.85
N LEU A 243 24.78 -3.91 -1.83
CA LEU A 243 25.23 -3.21 -0.63
C LEU A 243 25.12 -1.70 -0.83
N ALA A 244 24.73 -0.98 0.20
CA ALA A 244 24.99 0.44 0.32
C ALA A 244 26.48 0.66 0.68
N PRO A 245 27.09 1.81 0.36
CA PRO A 245 28.53 2.06 0.65
C PRO A 245 28.93 1.82 2.11
N ALA A 246 28.05 2.12 3.06
CA ALA A 246 28.32 1.93 4.49
C ALA A 246 28.13 0.47 4.97
N GLU A 247 27.75 -0.45 4.10
CA GLU A 247 27.47 -1.85 4.45
C GLU A 247 28.62 -2.79 4.07
N GLU A 248 29.54 -2.34 3.23
CA GLU A 248 30.69 -3.12 2.75
C GLU A 248 31.55 -3.63 3.90
N GLU A 249 31.79 -2.79 4.92
CA GLU A 249 32.57 -3.13 6.11
C GLU A 249 31.96 -4.28 6.97
N LYS A 250 30.69 -4.60 6.75
CA LYS A 250 29.98 -5.67 7.47
C LYS A 250 30.21 -7.05 6.86
N ILE A 251 30.80 -7.12 5.67
CA ILE A 251 31.01 -8.37 4.94
C ILE A 251 32.41 -8.89 5.22
N PRO A 252 32.60 -10.19 5.52
CA PRO A 252 33.91 -10.80 5.66
C PRO A 252 34.74 -10.60 4.38
N GLU A 253 36.00 -10.20 4.51
CA GLU A 253 36.88 -9.85 3.38
C GLU A 253 37.01 -11.00 2.36
N GLU A 254 37.12 -12.25 2.85
CA GLU A 254 37.20 -13.43 1.98
C GLU A 254 35.95 -13.61 1.10
N ARG A 255 34.77 -13.19 1.60
CA ARG A 255 33.50 -13.24 0.85
C ARG A 255 33.44 -12.12 -0.17
N LEU A 256 33.92 -10.91 0.16
CA LEU A 256 34.00 -9.79 -0.80
C LEU A 256 34.88 -10.15 -2.01
N GLN A 257 35.93 -10.92 -1.80
CA GLN A 257 36.83 -11.36 -2.89
C GLN A 257 36.26 -12.52 -3.72
N LYS A 258 35.42 -13.36 -3.14
CA LYS A 258 34.91 -14.59 -3.76
C LYS A 258 33.56 -14.43 -4.45
N ASP A 259 32.73 -13.54 -3.92
CA ASP A 259 31.31 -13.42 -4.27
C ASP A 259 31.01 -12.08 -4.98
N ASN A 260 29.88 -12.02 -5.69
CA ASN A 260 29.46 -10.83 -6.42
C ASN A 260 28.73 -9.85 -5.51
N PHE A 261 29.44 -9.18 -4.63
CA PHE A 261 28.94 -8.04 -3.86
C PHE A 261 29.04 -6.76 -4.71
N ILE A 262 27.93 -6.03 -4.82
CA ILE A 262 27.85 -4.82 -5.64
C ILE A 262 27.49 -3.65 -4.75
N VAL A 263 28.45 -2.80 -4.49
CA VAL A 263 28.24 -1.50 -3.84
C VAL A 263 27.70 -0.51 -4.87
N CYS A 264 26.50 -0.02 -4.69
CA CYS A 264 25.86 0.84 -5.68
C CYS A 264 24.90 1.87 -5.08
N ASP A 265 24.59 2.89 -5.89
CA ASP A 265 23.51 3.82 -5.63
C ASP A 265 22.15 3.25 -6.07
N LEU A 266 21.07 3.99 -5.80
CA LEU A 266 19.72 3.54 -6.14
C LEU A 266 19.46 3.41 -7.64
N THR A 267 20.09 4.25 -8.46
CA THR A 267 19.91 4.19 -9.92
C THR A 267 20.52 2.91 -10.47
N ARG A 268 21.74 2.60 -10.06
CA ARG A 268 22.40 1.34 -10.43
C ARG A 268 21.68 0.12 -9.85
N ALA A 269 21.20 0.21 -8.59
CA ALA A 269 20.40 -0.85 -7.98
C ALA A 269 19.14 -1.14 -8.79
N ARG A 270 18.40 -0.10 -9.25
CA ARG A 270 17.22 -0.27 -10.10
C ARG A 270 17.56 -1.01 -11.40
N ASP A 271 18.64 -0.62 -12.06
CA ASP A 271 19.04 -1.22 -13.35
C ASP A 271 19.41 -2.70 -13.17
N LEU A 272 20.08 -3.05 -12.08
CA LEU A 272 20.42 -4.44 -11.73
C LEU A 272 19.14 -5.25 -11.44
N ILE A 273 18.21 -4.67 -10.70
CA ILE A 273 16.91 -5.31 -10.39
C ILE A 273 16.10 -5.52 -11.67
N GLU A 274 16.00 -4.51 -12.55
CA GLU A 274 15.23 -4.61 -13.80
C GLU A 274 15.79 -5.70 -14.74
N GLY A 275 17.09 -5.94 -14.70
CA GLY A 275 17.77 -7.00 -15.45
C GLY A 275 17.68 -8.38 -14.85
N ALA A 276 17.20 -8.52 -13.60
CA ALA A 276 17.15 -9.76 -12.87
C ALA A 276 15.83 -10.52 -13.08
N SER A 277 15.86 -11.81 -12.86
CA SER A 277 14.67 -12.67 -12.86
C SER A 277 13.91 -12.61 -11.52
N VAL A 278 14.63 -12.36 -10.41
CA VAL A 278 14.06 -12.25 -9.08
C VAL A 278 14.92 -11.40 -8.14
N LEU A 279 14.26 -10.64 -7.28
CA LEU A 279 14.87 -9.91 -6.16
C LEU A 279 14.47 -10.57 -4.84
N VAL A 280 15.44 -10.88 -3.97
CA VAL A 280 15.21 -11.29 -2.57
C VAL A 280 15.56 -10.11 -1.67
N THR A 281 14.64 -9.62 -0.85
CA THR A 281 14.86 -8.42 -0.04
C THR A 281 13.97 -8.37 1.19
N PRO A 282 14.46 -7.88 2.34
CA PRO A 282 13.58 -7.47 3.43
C PRO A 282 12.83 -6.17 3.07
N ASP A 283 11.98 -5.68 3.99
CA ASP A 283 11.25 -4.42 3.83
C ASP A 283 12.20 -3.20 3.87
N THR A 284 12.72 -2.82 2.71
CA THR A 284 13.70 -1.74 2.52
C THR A 284 13.29 -0.82 1.37
N SER A 285 14.05 0.28 1.20
CA SER A 285 13.92 1.14 0.03
C SER A 285 14.16 0.41 -1.31
N ILE A 286 14.96 -0.66 -1.30
CA ILE A 286 15.24 -1.50 -2.49
C ILE A 286 13.98 -2.25 -2.92
N LYS A 287 13.20 -2.79 -1.97
CA LYS A 287 11.90 -3.38 -2.27
C LYS A 287 10.98 -2.37 -2.99
N HIS A 288 10.91 -1.16 -2.47
CA HIS A 288 10.08 -0.11 -3.08
C HIS A 288 10.62 0.37 -4.42
N LEU A 289 11.94 0.34 -4.61
CA LEU A 289 12.56 0.60 -5.91
C LEU A 289 12.15 -0.46 -6.94
N ALA A 290 12.05 -1.73 -6.54
CA ALA A 290 11.60 -2.81 -7.41
C ALA A 290 10.17 -2.61 -7.92
N SER A 291 9.31 -1.84 -7.23
CA SER A 291 7.96 -1.49 -7.73
C SER A 291 7.96 -0.66 -9.02
N MET A 292 9.12 -0.10 -9.39
CA MET A 292 9.33 0.61 -10.66
C MET A 292 9.89 -0.30 -11.76
N THR A 293 10.03 -1.60 -11.49
CA THR A 293 10.47 -2.65 -12.42
C THR A 293 9.40 -3.73 -12.56
N ARG A 294 9.61 -4.71 -13.43
CA ARG A 294 8.74 -5.89 -13.56
C ARG A 294 9.25 -7.10 -12.80
N THR A 295 10.37 -6.96 -12.14
CA THR A 295 11.07 -8.08 -11.49
C THR A 295 10.22 -8.60 -10.32
N PRO A 296 9.90 -9.90 -10.28
CA PRO A 296 9.30 -10.54 -9.12
C PRO A 296 10.18 -10.35 -7.88
N VAL A 297 9.53 -10.21 -6.73
CA VAL A 297 10.20 -9.98 -5.44
C VAL A 297 9.83 -11.09 -4.47
N ILE A 298 10.81 -11.67 -3.81
CA ILE A 298 10.60 -12.46 -2.60
C ILE A 298 10.88 -11.53 -1.42
N GLU A 299 9.80 -11.06 -0.80
CA GLU A 299 9.86 -10.16 0.35
C GLU A 299 9.96 -10.95 1.64
N LEU A 300 10.98 -10.63 2.46
CA LEU A 300 11.12 -11.13 3.81
C LEU A 300 10.46 -10.12 4.76
N ALA A 301 9.20 -10.38 5.15
CA ALA A 301 8.38 -9.43 5.91
C ALA A 301 8.74 -9.46 7.40
N LEU A 302 9.76 -8.71 7.79
CA LEU A 302 10.31 -8.66 9.12
C LEU A 302 10.08 -7.30 9.80
N GLY A 303 10.10 -7.29 11.14
CA GLY A 303 10.11 -6.07 11.94
C GLY A 303 8.75 -5.38 12.03
N ALA A 304 8.74 -4.03 11.94
CA ALA A 304 7.58 -3.21 12.27
C ALA A 304 6.62 -2.93 11.11
N SER A 305 6.95 -3.34 9.89
CA SER A 305 6.13 -3.04 8.72
C SER A 305 5.12 -4.15 8.42
N SER A 306 3.84 -3.80 8.36
CA SER A 306 2.83 -4.71 7.84
C SER A 306 2.92 -4.78 6.32
N PHE A 307 3.09 -5.96 5.77
CA PHE A 307 3.15 -6.16 4.32
C PHE A 307 1.81 -5.82 3.63
N TYR A 308 0.69 -5.93 4.31
CA TYR A 308 -0.61 -5.51 3.77
C TYR A 308 -0.62 -4.03 3.36
N LYS A 309 0.11 -3.18 4.09
CA LYS A 309 0.23 -1.74 3.78
C LYS A 309 1.34 -1.42 2.81
N TYR A 310 2.48 -2.07 2.97
CA TYR A 310 3.73 -1.69 2.33
C TYR A 310 4.37 -2.79 1.50
N GLY A 311 3.75 -3.97 1.41
CA GLY A 311 4.28 -5.14 0.71
C GLY A 311 4.54 -4.90 -0.76
N THR A 312 5.33 -5.79 -1.35
CA THR A 312 5.61 -5.78 -2.78
C THR A 312 4.32 -5.91 -3.60
N LYS A 313 4.29 -5.29 -4.79
CA LYS A 313 3.13 -5.26 -5.68
C LYS A 313 3.40 -5.89 -7.05
N ASN A 314 4.62 -6.33 -7.29
CA ASN A 314 4.99 -6.89 -8.57
C ASN A 314 4.32 -8.26 -8.76
N LYS A 315 3.78 -8.50 -9.94
CA LYS A 315 3.15 -9.78 -10.29
C LYS A 315 4.15 -10.93 -10.17
N GLY A 316 3.72 -12.05 -9.61
CA GLY A 316 4.57 -13.23 -9.41
C GLY A 316 5.55 -13.09 -8.26
N SER A 317 5.34 -12.09 -7.39
CA SER A 317 6.11 -11.92 -6.15
C SER A 317 5.51 -12.75 -5.02
N TYR A 318 6.38 -13.07 -4.06
CA TYR A 318 6.00 -13.78 -2.82
C TYR A 318 6.42 -12.99 -1.61
N ILE A 319 5.63 -13.10 -0.54
CA ILE A 319 5.92 -12.52 0.76
C ILE A 319 6.02 -13.65 1.77
N LEU A 320 7.12 -13.70 2.50
CA LEU A 320 7.35 -14.60 3.61
C LEU A 320 7.11 -13.85 4.92
N ALA A 321 6.04 -14.18 5.61
CA ALA A 321 5.66 -13.53 6.86
C ALA A 321 5.78 -14.51 8.04
N PRO A 322 6.45 -14.12 9.14
CA PRO A 322 6.55 -14.95 10.34
C PRO A 322 5.21 -14.97 11.09
N THR A 323 4.93 -16.07 11.80
CA THR A 323 3.71 -16.25 12.59
C THR A 323 3.89 -15.93 14.07
N VAL A 324 5.02 -15.31 14.48
CA VAL A 324 5.24 -14.92 15.89
C VAL A 324 4.28 -13.81 16.31
N ASP A 325 3.71 -13.91 17.51
CA ASP A 325 2.70 -12.97 18.04
C ASP A 325 3.16 -11.50 18.07
N CYS A 326 4.46 -11.26 18.11
CA CYS A 326 5.02 -9.90 18.13
C CYS A 326 5.19 -9.28 16.73
N TYR A 327 4.89 -10.02 15.64
CA TYR A 327 4.91 -9.47 14.29
C TYR A 327 3.51 -8.96 13.88
N PRO A 328 3.43 -7.79 13.23
CA PRO A 328 4.48 -6.77 13.06
C PRO A 328 4.83 -6.06 14.37
N CYS A 329 6.14 -5.78 14.58
CA CYS A 329 6.64 -5.14 15.80
C CYS A 329 6.08 -3.73 15.97
N LYS A 330 6.03 -3.26 17.22
CA LYS A 330 5.80 -1.84 17.48
C LYS A 330 6.99 -0.99 17.00
N PRO A 331 6.71 0.12 16.28
CA PRO A 331 7.76 1.05 15.88
C PRO A 331 8.53 1.58 17.11
N ARG A 332 9.84 1.78 16.97
CA ARG A 332 10.75 2.35 17.99
C ARG A 332 11.00 1.50 19.25
N GLU A 333 10.31 0.38 19.44
CA GLU A 333 10.63 -0.56 20.52
C GLU A 333 11.80 -1.47 20.09
N LYS A 334 12.66 -1.83 21.04
CA LYS A 334 13.71 -2.84 20.81
C LYS A 334 13.07 -4.22 20.70
N CYS A 335 13.72 -5.13 19.98
CA CYS A 335 13.27 -6.51 19.92
C CYS A 335 13.42 -7.18 21.30
N ALA A 336 12.30 -7.68 21.85
CA ALA A 336 12.28 -8.41 23.12
C ALA A 336 12.44 -9.93 22.94
N ASN A 337 12.28 -10.46 21.70
CA ASN A 337 12.21 -11.90 21.41
C ASN A 337 13.41 -12.41 20.60
N GLY A 338 14.61 -11.78 20.74
CA GLY A 338 15.83 -12.27 20.10
C GLY A 338 15.72 -12.47 18.58
N PHE A 339 14.95 -11.64 17.89
CA PHE A 339 14.69 -11.74 16.43
C PHE A 339 14.09 -13.07 15.98
N ALA A 340 13.26 -13.70 16.81
CA ALA A 340 12.62 -14.99 16.50
C ALA A 340 11.89 -15.00 15.15
N CYS A 341 11.32 -13.86 14.72
CA CYS A 341 10.70 -13.72 13.40
C CYS A 341 11.69 -13.98 12.25
N ALA A 342 12.93 -13.54 12.37
CA ALA A 342 13.94 -13.75 11.33
C ALA A 342 14.39 -15.21 11.26
N SER A 343 14.42 -15.91 12.41
CA SER A 343 14.76 -17.34 12.50
C SER A 343 13.68 -18.26 11.94
N GLN A 344 12.43 -17.81 11.84
CA GLN A 344 11.35 -18.60 11.24
C GLN A 344 11.47 -18.68 9.71
N ILE A 345 12.05 -17.66 9.07
CA ILE A 345 12.22 -17.68 7.60
C ILE A 345 13.47 -18.48 7.25
N SER A 346 13.28 -19.74 6.85
CA SER A 346 14.38 -20.66 6.53
C SER A 346 14.98 -20.38 5.15
N VAL A 347 16.25 -20.70 4.99
CA VAL A 347 17.01 -20.54 3.74
C VAL A 347 16.41 -21.46 2.64
N GLU A 348 15.99 -22.66 3.00
CA GLU A 348 15.41 -23.64 2.08
C GLU A 348 14.10 -23.15 1.46
N VAL A 349 13.24 -22.48 2.26
CA VAL A 349 11.99 -21.91 1.76
C VAL A 349 12.28 -20.78 0.76
N VAL A 350 13.20 -19.87 1.10
CA VAL A 350 13.61 -18.79 0.18
C VAL A 350 14.23 -19.37 -1.10
N PHE A 351 15.13 -20.36 -0.98
CA PHE A 351 15.74 -21.04 -2.12
C PHE A 351 14.71 -21.68 -3.03
N SER A 352 13.73 -22.37 -2.47
CA SER A 352 12.70 -23.05 -3.25
C SER A 352 11.82 -22.06 -4.02
N LEU A 353 11.47 -20.91 -3.42
CA LEU A 353 10.76 -19.84 -4.12
C LEU A 353 11.61 -19.19 -5.23
N VAL A 354 12.92 -19.00 -5.00
CA VAL A 354 13.85 -18.55 -6.06
C VAL A 354 13.81 -19.52 -7.23
N MET A 355 13.93 -20.83 -6.96
CA MET A 355 13.93 -21.85 -8.01
C MET A 355 12.61 -21.93 -8.74
N GLN A 356 11.50 -21.75 -8.06
CA GLN A 356 10.17 -21.72 -8.65
C GLN A 356 10.02 -20.54 -9.63
N ILE A 357 10.41 -19.34 -9.25
CA ILE A 357 10.38 -18.17 -10.14
C ILE A 357 11.29 -18.39 -11.36
N LEU A 358 12.50 -18.90 -11.16
CA LEU A 358 13.46 -19.16 -12.25
C LEU A 358 12.99 -20.24 -13.23
N SER A 359 12.25 -21.26 -12.74
CA SER A 359 11.76 -22.36 -13.59
C SER A 359 10.37 -22.11 -14.18
N ASN A 360 9.70 -21.02 -13.75
CA ASN A 360 8.32 -20.70 -14.13
C ASN A 360 7.33 -21.87 -13.88
N ASN A 361 7.59 -22.63 -12.81
CA ASN A 361 6.75 -23.77 -12.41
C ASN A 361 5.66 -23.31 -11.45
N ASP A 362 4.55 -24.07 -11.38
CA ASP A 362 3.53 -23.86 -10.36
C ASP A 362 4.05 -24.12 -8.95
N LEU A 363 3.43 -23.51 -7.97
CA LEU A 363 3.85 -23.57 -6.57
C LEU A 363 3.85 -25.02 -6.06
N GLN A 364 4.96 -25.43 -5.46
CA GLN A 364 4.99 -26.65 -4.66
C GLN A 364 4.01 -26.52 -3.49
N VAL A 365 3.26 -27.58 -3.22
CA VAL A 365 2.48 -27.67 -1.98
C VAL A 365 3.47 -27.84 -0.82
N TRP A 366 3.49 -26.86 0.06
CA TRP A 366 4.34 -26.86 1.26
C TRP A 366 3.61 -27.59 2.40
N ASP A 367 4.29 -28.47 3.10
CA ASP A 367 3.79 -29.01 4.35
C ASP A 367 4.18 -28.14 5.55
N ASP A 368 3.45 -28.26 6.66
CA ASP A 368 3.66 -27.46 7.85
C ASP A 368 5.06 -27.66 8.47
N SER A 369 5.67 -28.84 8.24
CA SER A 369 7.00 -29.15 8.77
C SER A 369 8.11 -28.37 8.05
N THR A 370 7.88 -28.00 6.81
CA THR A 370 8.83 -27.22 6.00
C THR A 370 8.74 -25.72 6.28
N LEU A 371 7.56 -25.23 6.64
CA LEU A 371 7.31 -23.79 6.81
C LEU A 371 7.80 -23.22 8.15
N TYR A 372 7.98 -24.03 9.18
CA TYR A 372 8.53 -23.61 10.48
C TYR A 372 7.91 -22.32 11.07
N GLY A 373 6.60 -22.13 10.92
CA GLY A 373 5.92 -20.91 11.38
C GLY A 373 6.08 -19.70 10.44
N THR A 374 6.37 -19.95 9.17
CA THR A 374 6.36 -18.93 8.11
C THR A 374 5.13 -19.09 7.24
N GLU A 375 4.45 -18.00 6.98
CA GLU A 375 3.38 -17.94 5.99
C GLU A 375 3.90 -17.42 4.66
N ILE A 376 3.40 -18.00 3.56
CA ILE A 376 3.75 -17.60 2.20
C ILE A 376 2.53 -16.97 1.55
N TYR A 377 2.69 -15.76 1.03
CA TYR A 377 1.68 -15.03 0.29
C TYR A 377 2.15 -14.74 -1.13
N GLU A 378 1.31 -15.02 -2.11
CA GLU A 378 1.54 -14.66 -3.52
C GLU A 378 0.86 -13.33 -3.83
N CYS A 379 1.56 -12.45 -4.56
CA CYS A 379 1.02 -11.17 -5.01
C CYS A 379 0.22 -11.36 -6.30
N ILE A 380 -1.09 -11.09 -6.24
CA ILE A 380 -2.00 -11.19 -7.37
C ILE A 380 -2.55 -9.80 -7.67
N ASN A 381 -2.41 -9.33 -8.92
CA ASN A 381 -3.01 -8.07 -9.33
C ASN A 381 -4.52 -8.22 -9.47
N GLY A 382 -5.28 -7.45 -8.71
CA GLY A 382 -6.71 -7.34 -8.80
C GLY A 382 -7.17 -6.32 -9.85
N MET A 383 -8.47 -6.28 -10.09
CA MET A 383 -9.12 -5.35 -11.02
C MET A 383 -8.83 -3.88 -10.73
N PHE A 384 -8.68 -3.54 -9.47
CA PHE A 384 -8.45 -2.16 -9.01
C PHE A 384 -6.97 -1.74 -9.08
N HIS A 385 -6.12 -2.54 -9.73
CA HIS A 385 -4.66 -2.36 -9.72
C HIS A 385 -4.04 -2.38 -8.33
N ASP A 386 -4.80 -2.80 -7.30
CA ASP A 386 -4.26 -3.12 -5.99
C ASP A 386 -3.81 -4.58 -5.95
N VAL A 387 -2.93 -4.91 -5.03
CA VAL A 387 -2.38 -6.25 -4.89
C VAL A 387 -3.19 -7.02 -3.87
N TRP A 388 -3.68 -8.17 -4.29
CA TRP A 388 -4.25 -9.18 -3.41
C TRP A 388 -3.17 -10.19 -3.05
N TYR A 389 -3.20 -10.66 -1.82
CA TYR A 389 -2.26 -11.65 -1.34
C TYR A 389 -2.98 -12.98 -1.15
N LYS A 390 -2.65 -13.96 -2.00
CA LYS A 390 -3.12 -15.33 -1.83
C LYS A 390 -2.23 -16.04 -0.84
N SER A 391 -2.81 -16.54 0.26
CA SER A 391 -2.09 -17.37 1.21
C SER A 391 -1.88 -18.78 0.64
N HIS A 392 -0.67 -19.30 0.75
CA HIS A 392 -0.30 -20.67 0.45
C HIS A 392 -0.04 -21.49 1.72
N SER A 393 -0.11 -20.85 2.88
CA SER A 393 -0.12 -21.50 4.18
C SER A 393 -1.57 -21.72 4.64
N ARG A 394 -1.75 -22.45 5.73
CA ARG A 394 -3.07 -22.73 6.30
C ARG A 394 -3.74 -21.52 6.95
N SER A 395 -3.07 -20.39 7.09
CA SER A 395 -3.70 -19.18 7.61
C SER A 395 -4.75 -18.69 6.61
N LYS A 396 -5.98 -18.59 7.07
CA LYS A 396 -7.11 -18.15 6.26
C LYS A 396 -7.05 -16.63 6.12
N GLN A 397 -6.81 -16.12 4.93
CA GLN A 397 -7.28 -14.79 4.60
C GLN A 397 -8.81 -14.85 4.66
N SER A 398 -9.43 -14.17 5.61
CA SER A 398 -10.88 -14.25 5.75
C SER A 398 -11.54 -13.58 4.53
N VAL A 399 -12.64 -14.14 4.07
CA VAL A 399 -13.50 -13.53 3.03
C VAL A 399 -13.89 -12.12 3.45
N GLU A 400 -14.07 -11.90 4.75
CA GLU A 400 -14.35 -10.60 5.34
C GLU A 400 -13.26 -9.56 5.03
N ALA A 401 -11.97 -9.92 5.21
CA ALA A 401 -10.86 -9.03 4.90
C ALA A 401 -10.83 -8.64 3.42
N TYR A 402 -11.10 -9.58 2.54
CA TYR A 402 -11.20 -9.34 1.10
C TYR A 402 -12.35 -8.42 0.72
N LEU A 403 -13.56 -8.70 1.22
CA LEU A 403 -14.75 -7.89 0.94
C LEU A 403 -14.61 -6.48 1.51
N SER A 404 -14.05 -6.36 2.70
CA SER A 404 -13.78 -5.09 3.35
C SER A 404 -12.79 -4.25 2.55
N LYS A 405 -11.73 -4.85 2.04
CA LYS A 405 -10.76 -4.18 1.16
C LYS A 405 -11.41 -3.75 -0.15
N SER A 406 -12.24 -4.60 -0.75
CA SER A 406 -12.98 -4.29 -1.98
C SER A 406 -13.93 -3.11 -1.79
N LEU A 407 -14.65 -3.07 -0.68
CA LEU A 407 -15.54 -1.97 -0.32
C LEU A 407 -14.78 -0.65 -0.11
N LEU A 408 -13.62 -0.70 0.56
CA LEU A 408 -12.76 0.48 0.75
C LEU A 408 -12.24 1.01 -0.58
N LEU A 409 -11.79 0.15 -1.47
CA LEU A 409 -11.32 0.54 -2.80
C LEU A 409 -12.43 1.13 -3.65
N TRP A 410 -13.65 0.59 -3.55
CA TRP A 410 -14.83 1.13 -4.23
C TRP A 410 -15.15 2.55 -3.73
N ASN A 411 -15.18 2.76 -2.40
CA ASN A 411 -15.39 4.08 -1.79
C ASN A 411 -14.30 5.10 -2.18
N LEU A 412 -13.04 4.67 -2.27
CA LEU A 412 -11.92 5.53 -2.66
C LEU A 412 -12.01 6.00 -4.11
N ARG A 413 -12.69 5.29 -4.99
CA ARG A 413 -12.83 5.66 -6.41
C ARG A 413 -13.85 6.73 -6.68
N GLY A 414 -14.87 6.86 -5.82
CA GLY A 414 -15.92 7.87 -5.96
C GLY A 414 -16.78 7.72 -7.24
N ASP A 415 -16.72 6.57 -7.91
CA ASP A 415 -17.47 6.32 -9.14
C ASP A 415 -18.88 5.85 -8.80
N GLN A 416 -19.84 6.75 -8.78
CA GLN A 416 -21.25 6.49 -8.52
C GLN A 416 -22.06 6.14 -9.79
N GLU A 417 -21.44 5.73 -10.88
CA GLU A 417 -22.17 5.31 -12.08
C GLU A 417 -22.78 3.91 -11.89
N SER A 418 -24.11 3.84 -11.90
CA SER A 418 -24.90 2.63 -11.64
C SER A 418 -24.60 1.42 -12.56
N ASN A 419 -24.12 1.67 -13.78
CA ASN A 419 -23.74 0.62 -14.74
C ASN A 419 -22.34 0.05 -14.51
N LEU A 420 -21.52 0.70 -13.70
CA LEU A 420 -20.18 0.24 -13.33
C LEU A 420 -20.25 -0.80 -12.20
N SER A 421 -21.31 -0.74 -11.38
CA SER A 421 -21.46 -1.58 -10.19
C SER A 421 -21.46 -3.09 -10.50
N ASP A 422 -22.19 -3.54 -11.52
CA ASP A 422 -22.31 -4.97 -11.84
C ASP A 422 -21.01 -5.56 -12.39
N ARG A 423 -20.26 -4.77 -13.17
CA ARG A 423 -18.95 -5.18 -13.66
C ARG A 423 -17.93 -5.23 -12.54
N ILE A 424 -17.95 -4.26 -11.63
CA ILE A 424 -17.09 -4.24 -10.44
C ILE A 424 -17.39 -5.45 -9.55
N ILE A 425 -18.67 -5.75 -9.32
CA ILE A 425 -19.09 -6.91 -8.54
C ILE A 425 -18.58 -8.21 -9.17
N GLN A 426 -18.71 -8.34 -10.49
CA GLN A 426 -18.21 -9.52 -11.21
C GLN A 426 -16.70 -9.67 -11.07
N ASP A 427 -15.94 -8.60 -11.33
CA ASP A 427 -14.49 -8.62 -11.31
C ASP A 427 -13.94 -8.89 -9.89
N VAL A 428 -14.59 -8.34 -8.84
CA VAL A 428 -14.27 -8.62 -7.43
C VAL A 428 -14.53 -10.10 -7.11
N ALA A 429 -15.66 -10.65 -7.57
CA ALA A 429 -15.99 -12.05 -7.37
C ALA A 429 -15.01 -12.98 -8.09
N ASP A 430 -14.65 -12.66 -9.34
CA ASP A 430 -13.69 -13.43 -10.12
C ASP A 430 -12.28 -13.41 -9.51
N ASP A 431 -11.83 -12.27 -9.00
CA ASP A 431 -10.56 -12.15 -8.31
C ASP A 431 -10.56 -12.95 -7.01
N TRP A 432 -11.66 -12.89 -6.23
CA TRP A 432 -11.78 -13.68 -5.02
C TRP A 432 -11.69 -15.19 -5.29
N VAL A 433 -12.38 -15.67 -6.32
CA VAL A 433 -12.32 -17.09 -6.72
C VAL A 433 -10.91 -17.51 -7.13
N LYS A 434 -10.13 -16.62 -7.77
CA LYS A 434 -8.71 -16.88 -8.08
C LYS A 434 -7.85 -16.97 -6.81
N ILE A 435 -8.14 -16.11 -5.81
CA ILE A 435 -7.38 -16.04 -4.56
C ILE A 435 -7.69 -17.24 -3.67
N SER A 436 -8.97 -17.65 -3.56
CA SER A 436 -9.42 -18.73 -2.67
C SER A 436 -8.91 -20.12 -3.07
N GLY A 437 -8.59 -20.32 -4.34
CA GLY A 437 -8.02 -21.59 -4.83
C GLY A 437 -8.90 -22.82 -4.51
N THR A 438 -8.30 -23.85 -3.90
CA THR A 438 -8.93 -25.16 -3.61
C THR A 438 -9.74 -25.22 -2.30
N HIS A 439 -9.82 -24.13 -1.51
CA HIS A 439 -10.49 -24.13 -0.20
C HIS A 439 -11.96 -23.66 -0.28
N LEU A 440 -12.70 -24.11 -1.27
CA LEU A 440 -14.07 -23.68 -1.58
C LEU A 440 -15.10 -23.92 -0.45
N GLY A 441 -14.95 -24.99 0.34
CA GLY A 441 -15.88 -25.34 1.43
C GLY A 441 -15.82 -24.34 2.59
N ALA A 442 -14.63 -24.03 3.08
CA ALA A 442 -14.44 -23.04 4.16
C ALA A 442 -14.86 -21.63 3.72
N ALA A 443 -14.60 -21.28 2.47
CA ALA A 443 -14.99 -20.01 1.90
C ALA A 443 -16.52 -19.80 1.83
N ARG A 444 -17.29 -20.87 1.71
CA ARG A 444 -18.75 -20.81 1.71
C ARG A 444 -19.31 -20.56 3.12
N GLU A 445 -18.72 -21.18 4.14
CA GLU A 445 -19.10 -20.93 5.54
C GLU A 445 -18.80 -19.47 5.92
N ASP A 446 -17.63 -18.93 5.56
CA ASP A 446 -17.25 -17.55 5.77
C ASP A 446 -18.23 -16.57 5.07
N LEU A 447 -18.69 -16.88 3.84
CA LEU A 447 -19.68 -16.07 3.12
C LEU A 447 -21.04 -16.02 3.82
N ILE A 448 -21.51 -17.16 4.38
CA ILE A 448 -22.76 -17.23 5.12
C ILE A 448 -22.67 -16.33 6.37
N GLU A 449 -21.56 -16.42 7.10
CA GLU A 449 -21.32 -15.61 8.29
C GLU A 449 -21.32 -14.10 7.95
N ILE A 450 -20.64 -13.68 6.89
CA ILE A 450 -20.63 -12.29 6.42
C ILE A 450 -22.02 -11.81 6.03
N PHE A 451 -22.81 -12.67 5.37
CA PHE A 451 -24.17 -12.33 4.96
C PHE A 451 -25.08 -12.09 6.16
N ASP A 452 -24.95 -12.92 7.20
CA ASP A 452 -25.70 -12.80 8.44
C ASP A 452 -25.31 -11.53 9.21
N GLN A 453 -24.02 -11.22 9.27
CA GLN A 453 -23.49 -10.01 9.89
C GLN A 453 -23.91 -8.73 9.15
N ALA A 454 -23.81 -8.71 7.83
CA ALA A 454 -24.28 -7.58 7.01
C ALA A 454 -25.80 -7.36 7.22
N SER A 455 -26.58 -8.42 7.42
CA SER A 455 -27.99 -8.35 7.70
C SER A 455 -28.30 -7.84 9.12
N LEU A 456 -27.43 -8.15 10.08
CA LEU A 456 -27.52 -7.61 11.45
C LEU A 456 -27.25 -6.10 11.43
N VAL A 457 -26.17 -5.65 10.78
CA VAL A 457 -25.81 -4.23 10.65
C VAL A 457 -26.93 -3.46 9.94
N ALA A 458 -27.52 -4.00 8.87
CA ALA A 458 -28.64 -3.35 8.18
C ALA A 458 -29.84 -3.12 9.12
N ARG A 459 -30.21 -4.11 9.97
CA ARG A 459 -31.28 -3.95 10.96
C ARG A 459 -30.98 -2.87 12.00
N TRP A 460 -29.70 -2.70 12.37
CA TRP A 460 -29.28 -1.65 13.29
C TRP A 460 -29.31 -0.27 12.64
N LEU A 461 -28.92 -0.15 11.37
CA LEU A 461 -29.02 1.11 10.63
C LEU A 461 -30.46 1.58 10.48
N ASP A 462 -31.41 0.67 10.25
CA ASP A 462 -32.83 0.99 10.25
C ASP A 462 -33.29 1.56 11.59
N LYS A 463 -32.90 0.94 12.71
CA LYS A 463 -33.19 1.46 14.06
C LYS A 463 -32.58 2.85 14.28
N LEU A 464 -31.32 3.06 13.83
CA LEU A 464 -30.63 4.35 13.93
C LEU A 464 -31.35 5.43 13.12
N ARG A 465 -31.77 5.13 11.89
CA ARG A 465 -32.51 6.03 11.00
C ARG A 465 -33.83 6.53 11.65
N TRP A 466 -34.58 5.63 12.29
CA TRP A 466 -35.78 6.00 13.04
C TRP A 466 -35.47 6.82 14.29
N SER A 467 -34.37 6.54 14.97
CA SER A 467 -33.99 7.25 16.20
C SER A 467 -33.49 8.68 15.91
N ILE A 468 -32.83 8.93 14.79
CA ILE A 468 -32.36 10.27 14.38
C ILE A 468 -33.53 11.23 14.14
N ALA A 469 -34.69 10.73 13.73
CA ALA A 469 -35.86 11.55 13.45
C ALA A 469 -36.49 12.16 14.72
N GLY A 470 -36.24 11.59 15.90
CA GLY A 470 -36.94 11.99 17.14
C GLY A 470 -36.13 12.05 18.44
N ALA A 471 -34.85 11.64 18.43
CA ALA A 471 -34.05 11.52 19.65
C ALA A 471 -33.10 12.73 19.88
N PHE A 472 -32.67 12.93 21.14
CA PHE A 472 -31.60 13.84 21.48
C PHE A 472 -30.23 13.29 21.00
N ASP A 473 -29.29 14.17 20.64
CA ASP A 473 -27.98 13.80 20.06
C ASP A 473 -27.18 12.81 20.95
N SER A 474 -27.28 12.93 22.28
CA SER A 474 -26.66 11.99 23.23
C SER A 474 -27.21 10.56 23.15
N GLN A 475 -28.50 10.40 22.77
CA GLN A 475 -29.11 9.08 22.58
C GLN A 475 -28.67 8.46 21.24
N VAL A 476 -28.49 9.27 20.22
CA VAL A 476 -27.95 8.83 18.92
C VAL A 476 -26.51 8.35 19.09
N LEU A 477 -25.67 9.13 19.80
CA LEU A 477 -24.27 8.75 20.09
C LEU A 477 -24.18 7.46 20.91
N LYS A 478 -25.05 7.30 21.92
CA LYS A 478 -25.12 6.07 22.70
C LYS A 478 -25.52 4.87 21.84
N LEU A 479 -26.52 5.03 20.97
CA LEU A 479 -26.97 3.97 20.07
C LEU A 479 -25.85 3.56 19.10
N ILE A 480 -25.09 4.52 18.57
CA ILE A 480 -23.94 4.25 17.72
C ILE A 480 -22.84 3.50 18.47
N SER A 481 -22.58 3.87 19.74
CA SER A 481 -21.64 3.16 20.61
C SER A 481 -22.10 1.73 20.90
N ASP A 482 -23.40 1.54 21.15
CA ASP A 482 -23.98 0.22 21.42
C ASP A 482 -23.94 -0.69 20.17
N ILE A 483 -24.17 -0.14 18.96
CA ILE A 483 -23.96 -0.84 17.69
C ILE A 483 -22.50 -1.29 17.56
N GLY A 484 -21.54 -0.41 17.90
CA GLY A 484 -20.13 -0.74 17.89
C GLY A 484 -19.75 -1.86 18.86
N ALA A 485 -20.46 -1.99 19.98
CA ALA A 485 -20.19 -3.03 20.97
C ALA A 485 -20.80 -4.40 20.61
N GLU A 486 -21.96 -4.40 19.93
CA GLU A 486 -22.66 -5.65 19.53
C GLU A 486 -22.18 -6.20 18.18
N ALA A 487 -21.61 -5.36 17.33
CA ALA A 487 -21.03 -5.79 16.05
C ALA A 487 -19.60 -6.37 16.24
N GLU A 488 -19.45 -7.31 17.19
CA GLU A 488 -18.15 -7.96 17.45
C GLU A 488 -17.57 -8.69 16.23
N ALA A 489 -18.39 -8.97 15.27
CA ALA A 489 -18.11 -9.89 14.19
C ALA A 489 -17.58 -9.22 12.91
N SER A 490 -17.84 -7.94 12.62
CA SER A 490 -17.23 -7.24 11.49
C SER A 490 -16.32 -6.12 11.98
N PHE A 491 -15.11 -6.48 12.36
CA PHE A 491 -14.10 -5.58 12.92
C PHE A 491 -13.85 -4.36 12.04
N LEU A 492 -13.83 -4.51 10.73
CA LEU A 492 -13.53 -3.41 9.82
C LEU A 492 -14.73 -2.47 9.63
N LEU A 493 -15.94 -2.99 9.41
CA LEU A 493 -17.16 -2.18 9.31
C LEU A 493 -17.41 -1.43 10.61
N ARG A 494 -17.22 -2.10 11.76
CA ARG A 494 -17.28 -1.48 13.09
C ARG A 494 -16.32 -0.30 13.22
N ASN A 495 -15.06 -0.49 12.84
CA ASN A 495 -14.03 0.52 13.04
C ASN A 495 -14.17 1.70 12.06
N ILE A 496 -14.55 1.45 10.80
CA ILE A 496 -14.89 2.51 9.86
C ILE A 496 -16.08 3.33 10.38
N LEU A 497 -17.09 2.67 10.92
CA LEU A 497 -18.26 3.30 11.50
C LEU A 497 -17.87 4.18 12.70
N LEU A 498 -17.13 3.63 13.65
CA LEU A 498 -16.71 4.35 14.86
C LEU A 498 -15.82 5.55 14.56
N GLU A 499 -14.88 5.42 13.64
CA GLU A 499 -13.98 6.55 13.29
C GLU A 499 -14.70 7.62 12.46
N ARG A 500 -15.60 7.25 11.55
CA ARG A 500 -16.43 8.22 10.84
C ARG A 500 -17.40 8.95 11.78
N VAL A 501 -17.92 8.26 12.80
CA VAL A 501 -18.75 8.87 13.84
C VAL A 501 -17.94 9.86 14.68
N LYS A 502 -16.71 9.54 15.09
CA LYS A 502 -15.83 10.49 15.80
C LYS A 502 -15.57 11.75 14.96
N LEU A 503 -15.42 11.62 13.63
CA LEU A 503 -15.29 12.78 12.74
C LEU A 503 -16.57 13.63 12.67
N VAL A 504 -17.73 13.02 12.89
CA VAL A 504 -19.03 13.70 12.96
C VAL A 504 -19.25 14.39 14.32
N GLU A 505 -18.74 13.82 15.41
CA GLU A 505 -18.80 14.40 16.78
C GLU A 505 -18.10 15.76 16.89
N LEU A 506 -17.13 16.06 16.01
CA LEU A 506 -16.41 17.34 15.97
C LEU A 506 -17.22 18.49 15.34
N SER A 507 -18.50 18.30 15.01
CA SER A 507 -19.33 19.36 14.44
C SER A 507 -20.11 20.14 15.50
N ASP A 508 -19.87 21.45 15.62
CA ASP A 508 -20.48 22.34 16.62
C ASP A 508 -22.00 22.60 16.46
N ASN A 509 -22.67 21.99 15.47
CA ASN A 509 -24.06 22.27 15.15
C ASN A 509 -24.90 21.00 15.01
N THR A 510 -25.88 20.85 15.88
CA THR A 510 -26.83 19.70 15.95
C THR A 510 -27.49 19.35 14.61
N PHE A 511 -27.84 20.36 13.80
CA PHE A 511 -28.44 20.12 12.48
C PHE A 511 -27.42 19.58 11.47
N ALA A 512 -26.22 20.13 11.46
CA ALA A 512 -25.12 19.64 10.62
C ALA A 512 -24.69 18.22 11.02
N PHE A 513 -24.68 17.94 12.33
CA PHE A 513 -24.44 16.60 12.89
C PHE A 513 -25.45 15.58 12.35
N ARG A 514 -26.76 15.82 12.53
CA ARG A 514 -27.81 14.91 12.06
C ARG A 514 -27.77 14.68 10.56
N ARG A 515 -27.53 15.72 9.78
CA ARG A 515 -27.39 15.60 8.32
C ARG A 515 -26.19 14.73 7.93
N ARG A 516 -25.06 14.88 8.60
CA ARG A 516 -23.86 14.07 8.35
C ARG A 516 -24.06 12.61 8.77
N VAL A 517 -24.73 12.37 9.89
CA VAL A 517 -25.09 11.01 10.34
C VAL A 517 -26.05 10.35 9.33
N ALA A 518 -27.04 11.07 8.81
CA ALA A 518 -27.94 10.53 7.80
C ALA A 518 -27.18 10.14 6.51
N VAL A 519 -26.28 11.00 6.01
CA VAL A 519 -25.43 10.70 4.85
C VAL A 519 -24.54 9.48 5.13
N LEU A 520 -23.98 9.37 6.33
CA LEU A 520 -23.16 8.22 6.72
C LEU A 520 -23.96 6.92 6.73
N ILE A 521 -25.22 6.96 7.19
CA ILE A 521 -26.11 5.80 7.16
C ILE A 521 -26.34 5.36 5.72
N ASP A 522 -26.65 6.29 4.82
CA ASP A 522 -26.88 5.99 3.41
C ASP A 522 -25.63 5.36 2.76
N GLU A 523 -24.43 5.91 3.00
CA GLU A 523 -23.16 5.37 2.51
C GLU A 523 -22.88 3.95 3.04
N ILE A 524 -23.20 3.67 4.30
CA ILE A 524 -23.02 2.34 4.91
C ILE A 524 -24.03 1.34 4.32
N GLU A 525 -25.28 1.76 4.11
CA GLU A 525 -26.29 0.90 3.47
C GLU A 525 -25.91 0.54 2.05
N GLU A 526 -25.42 1.50 1.27
CA GLU A 526 -24.87 1.23 -0.07
C GLU A 526 -23.71 0.23 -0.03
N GLY A 527 -22.79 0.38 0.94
CA GLY A 527 -21.71 -0.56 1.18
C GLY A 527 -22.19 -1.97 1.54
N ILE A 528 -23.21 -2.08 2.39
CA ILE A 528 -23.83 -3.37 2.74
C ILE A 528 -24.48 -4.02 1.52
N GLN A 529 -25.20 -3.26 0.70
CA GLN A 529 -25.80 -3.78 -0.52
C GLN A 529 -24.76 -4.23 -1.53
N PHE A 530 -23.66 -3.48 -1.68
CA PHE A 530 -22.52 -3.89 -2.48
C PHE A 530 -21.93 -5.22 -1.98
N THR A 531 -21.64 -5.33 -0.69
CA THR A 531 -21.09 -6.55 -0.07
C THR A 531 -22.01 -7.76 -0.29
N LYS A 532 -23.34 -7.60 -0.12
CA LYS A 532 -24.30 -8.66 -0.38
C LYS A 532 -24.31 -9.10 -1.85
N LYS A 533 -24.27 -8.18 -2.80
CA LYS A 533 -24.21 -8.50 -4.23
C LYS A 533 -22.92 -9.22 -4.61
N VAL A 534 -21.78 -8.81 -4.04
CA VAL A 534 -20.49 -9.50 -4.24
C VAL A 534 -20.55 -10.92 -3.70
N ALA A 535 -21.04 -11.12 -2.47
CA ALA A 535 -21.19 -12.43 -1.85
C ALA A 535 -22.09 -13.37 -2.69
N GLN A 536 -23.25 -12.87 -3.14
CA GLN A 536 -24.16 -13.64 -4.02
C GLN A 536 -23.49 -14.01 -5.34
N ARG A 537 -22.67 -13.12 -5.90
CA ARG A 537 -21.98 -13.39 -7.16
C ARG A 537 -20.86 -14.41 -6.97
N ILE A 538 -20.12 -14.33 -5.87
CA ILE A 538 -19.11 -15.33 -5.50
C ILE A 538 -19.79 -16.71 -5.37
N GLU A 539 -20.90 -16.82 -4.64
CA GLU A 539 -21.65 -18.06 -4.47
C GLU A 539 -22.07 -18.65 -5.83
N SER A 540 -22.65 -17.83 -6.72
CA SER A 540 -23.07 -18.28 -8.05
C SER A 540 -21.87 -18.78 -8.89
N THR A 541 -20.72 -18.12 -8.79
CA THR A 541 -19.49 -18.50 -9.51
C THR A 541 -18.92 -19.81 -8.99
N LEU A 542 -19.01 -20.06 -7.67
CA LEU A 542 -18.59 -21.29 -7.02
C LEU A 542 -19.47 -22.48 -7.43
N ILE A 543 -20.80 -22.31 -7.48
CA ILE A 543 -21.74 -23.34 -7.92
C ILE A 543 -21.44 -23.76 -9.36
N HIS A 544 -21.26 -22.81 -10.27
CA HIS A 544 -20.92 -23.12 -11.68
C HIS A 544 -19.57 -23.82 -11.85
N ARG A 545 -18.59 -23.56 -11.00
CA ARG A 545 -17.31 -24.29 -11.04
C ARG A 545 -17.44 -25.69 -10.48
N GLY A 546 -18.15 -25.88 -9.35
CA GLY A 546 -18.42 -27.20 -8.79
C GLY A 546 -19.14 -28.12 -9.78
N GLU A 547 -20.15 -27.61 -10.51
CA GLU A 547 -20.82 -28.36 -11.57
C GLU A 547 -19.90 -28.74 -12.74
N ASN A 548 -18.99 -27.85 -13.14
CA ASN A 548 -18.02 -28.11 -14.20
C ASN A 548 -16.93 -29.11 -13.78
N ASP A 549 -16.52 -29.14 -12.53
CA ASP A 549 -15.53 -30.09 -12.01
C ASP A 549 -16.15 -31.50 -11.82
N GLU A 550 -17.43 -31.60 -11.44
CA GLU A 550 -18.18 -32.86 -11.42
C GLU A 550 -18.39 -33.43 -12.83
N VAL A 551 -18.66 -32.57 -13.81
CA VAL A 551 -18.79 -33.01 -15.23
C VAL A 551 -17.45 -33.47 -15.78
N ARG A 552 -16.34 -32.80 -15.43
CA ARG A 552 -14.99 -33.22 -15.83
C ARG A 552 -14.55 -34.51 -15.16
N SER A 553 -14.86 -34.72 -13.87
CA SER A 553 -14.53 -35.97 -13.18
C SER A 553 -15.32 -37.15 -13.74
N ARG A 554 -16.62 -37.00 -14.03
CA ARG A 554 -17.44 -38.02 -14.71
C ARG A 554 -16.94 -38.32 -16.12
N GLY A 555 -16.51 -37.32 -16.89
CA GLY A 555 -15.93 -37.50 -18.22
C GLY A 555 -14.58 -38.22 -18.22
N LEU A 556 -13.80 -38.14 -17.15
CA LEU A 556 -12.55 -38.87 -16.96
C LEU A 556 -12.79 -40.32 -16.53
N GLU A 557 -13.82 -40.58 -15.73
CA GLU A 557 -14.22 -41.97 -15.36
C GLU A 557 -14.81 -42.73 -16.54
N GLU A 558 -15.65 -42.11 -17.38
CA GLU A 558 -16.17 -42.74 -18.61
C GLU A 558 -15.10 -42.93 -19.69
N GLY A 559 -14.01 -42.12 -19.67
CA GLY A 559 -12.87 -42.31 -20.57
C GLY A 559 -11.93 -43.44 -20.15
N ALA A 560 -11.87 -43.76 -18.84
CA ALA A 560 -11.04 -44.83 -18.29
C ALA A 560 -11.69 -46.24 -18.44
N GLU A 561 -13.01 -46.31 -18.60
CA GLU A 561 -13.71 -47.59 -18.86
C GLU A 561 -13.70 -48.01 -20.35
N LYS A 562 -13.19 -47.17 -21.26
CA LYS A 562 -13.14 -47.44 -22.70
C LYS A 562 -11.73 -47.66 -23.25
N THR A 563 -10.71 -47.76 -22.38
CA THR A 563 -9.36 -48.20 -22.73
C THR A 563 -9.01 -49.44 -21.92
#